data_a792f30fda0e84c5238e1608c05905b3
#
_entry.id   a792f30fda0e84c5238e1608c05905b3
#
_cell.length_a   1.000
_cell.length_b   1.000
_cell.length_c   1.000
_cell.angle_alpha   90.00
_cell.angle_beta   90.00
_cell.angle_gamma   90.00
#
_symmetry.space_group_name_H-M   'P 1'
#
loop_
_entity.id
_entity.type
_entity.pdbx_description
1 polymer ?
#
loop_
_entity_poly.entity_id
_entity_poly.type
_entity_poly.pdbx_seq_one_letter_code
_entity_poly.pdbx_strand_id
1 'polypeptide(L)'
;TIYNKYTTQRPLKFYSSFQYSFEEERQTECNCSTDEDSWYRSAVGAQFFAMSTPRAPMLALTAYYRRRLLQGLQMKATYTIDSYSFSNIGLGLTTKIGVVNFYAMANNLLAYSDVSKANALTFQIGFNIISGGSSK
;
A
#
# COMPACT_ATOMS: atom_id res chain seq x y z
N THR A 1 26.62 32.55 29.45
CA THR A 1 25.56 31.90 28.66
C THR A 1 26.22 31.28 27.42
N ILE A 2 26.53 29.98 27.48
CA ILE A 2 27.13 29.27 26.36
C ILE A 2 26.00 28.81 25.46
N TYR A 3 25.81 29.50 24.33
CA TYR A 3 24.93 29.06 23.27
C TYR A 3 25.64 27.93 22.46
N ASN A 4 25.41 26.71 22.82
CA ASN A 4 25.78 25.58 21.93
C ASN A 4 24.83 25.54 20.75
N LYS A 5 25.35 25.88 19.60
CA LYS A 5 24.64 25.76 18.31
C LYS A 5 24.42 24.28 18.02
N TYR A 6 23.22 23.77 18.30
CA TYR A 6 22.85 22.41 18.03
C TYR A 6 22.44 22.28 16.57
N THR A 7 23.28 21.65 15.77
CA THR A 7 22.97 21.36 14.38
C THR A 7 22.47 19.92 14.29
N THR A 8 21.16 19.75 14.18
CA THR A 8 20.56 18.44 13.98
C THR A 8 20.40 18.21 12.48
N GLN A 9 21.12 17.25 11.92
CA GLN A 9 20.89 16.80 10.55
C GLN A 9 19.61 15.97 10.50
N ARG A 10 18.66 16.39 9.66
CA ARG A 10 17.45 15.61 9.40
C ARG A 10 17.83 14.36 8.57
N PRO A 11 17.25 13.20 8.87
CA PRO A 11 17.49 12.02 8.05
C PRO A 11 17.01 12.24 6.62
N LEU A 12 17.87 11.95 5.66
CA LEU A 12 17.51 11.98 4.24
C LEU A 12 16.62 10.79 3.95
N LYS A 13 15.44 11.05 3.37
CA LYS A 13 14.50 10.02 2.93
C LYS A 13 14.40 10.05 1.42
N PHE A 14 14.52 8.90 0.82
CA PHE A 14 14.36 8.71 -0.62
C PHE A 14 13.24 7.71 -0.89
N TYR A 15 12.32 8.10 -1.76
CA TYR A 15 11.21 7.25 -2.22
C TYR A 15 11.26 7.15 -3.74
N SER A 16 11.16 5.95 -4.24
CA SER A 16 10.96 5.68 -5.65
C SER A 16 9.88 4.62 -5.81
N SER A 17 8.98 4.82 -6.74
CA SER A 17 7.91 3.85 -7.02
C SER A 17 7.76 3.68 -8.51
N PHE A 18 7.52 2.44 -8.92
CA PHE A 18 7.23 2.06 -10.28
C PHE A 18 5.98 1.19 -10.30
N GLN A 19 5.04 1.51 -11.18
CA GLN A 19 3.82 0.73 -11.38
C GLN A 19 3.62 0.46 -12.85
N TYR A 20 3.32 -0.79 -13.15
CA TYR A 20 2.93 -1.24 -14.47
C TYR A 20 1.51 -1.81 -14.40
N SER A 21 0.62 -1.25 -15.18
CA SER A 21 -0.78 -1.66 -15.25
C SER A 21 -1.04 -2.38 -16.55
N PHE A 22 -1.75 -3.49 -16.52
CA PHE A 22 -2.06 -4.34 -17.67
C PHE A 22 -3.50 -4.85 -17.60
N GLU A 23 -3.98 -5.44 -18.69
CA GLU A 23 -5.39 -5.81 -18.87
C GLU A 23 -6.31 -4.59 -18.82
N GLU A 24 -6.22 -3.75 -19.84
CA GLU A 24 -7.13 -2.64 -20.05
C GLU A 24 -8.54 -3.15 -20.35
N GLU A 25 -9.50 -2.85 -19.50
CA GLU A 25 -10.89 -3.13 -19.76
C GLU A 25 -11.42 -2.01 -20.69
N ARG A 26 -11.66 -2.36 -21.96
CA ARG A 26 -12.29 -1.43 -22.92
C ARG A 26 -13.70 -1.10 -22.45
N GLN A 27 -13.83 -0.04 -21.71
CA GLN A 27 -15.14 0.57 -21.53
C GLN A 27 -15.42 1.52 -22.69
N THR A 28 -16.43 1.16 -23.47
CA THR A 28 -16.87 1.90 -24.65
C THR A 28 -17.63 3.19 -24.28
N GLU A 29 -17.80 3.47 -23.01
CA GLU A 29 -18.51 4.65 -22.53
C GLU A 29 -17.54 5.60 -21.81
N CYS A 30 -17.47 6.82 -22.37
CA CYS A 30 -16.77 7.93 -21.74
C CYS A 30 -17.50 8.35 -20.46
N ASN A 31 -17.26 7.65 -19.38
CA ASN A 31 -17.70 8.07 -18.07
C ASN A 31 -16.60 8.92 -17.45
N CYS A 32 -16.77 10.23 -17.48
CA CYS A 32 -15.84 11.20 -16.90
C CYS A 32 -15.92 11.20 -15.36
N SER A 33 -15.91 10.05 -14.73
CA SER A 33 -15.68 9.97 -13.30
C SER A 33 -14.19 9.77 -13.04
N THR A 34 -13.65 10.68 -12.32
CA THR A 34 -12.24 10.88 -11.95
C THR A 34 -11.61 9.78 -11.09
N ASP A 35 -12.11 8.56 -11.16
CA ASP A 35 -11.44 7.42 -10.54
C ASP A 35 -10.42 6.84 -11.53
N GLU A 36 -9.21 7.36 -11.51
CA GLU A 36 -8.07 6.88 -12.30
C GLU A 36 -7.77 5.38 -12.12
N ASP A 37 -8.35 4.77 -11.12
CA ASP A 37 -8.17 3.35 -10.78
C ASP A 37 -9.10 2.39 -11.55
N SER A 38 -10.03 2.89 -12.37
CA SER A 38 -11.06 2.03 -12.95
C SER A 38 -10.69 1.38 -14.29
N TRP A 39 -9.61 1.83 -14.93
CA TRP A 39 -9.24 1.43 -16.29
C TRP A 39 -8.47 0.10 -16.37
N TYR A 40 -7.77 -0.29 -15.31
CA TYR A 40 -6.88 -1.45 -15.34
C TYR A 40 -7.36 -2.53 -14.39
N ARG A 41 -7.48 -3.74 -14.93
CA ARG A 41 -7.88 -4.92 -14.16
C ARG A 41 -6.80 -5.43 -13.25
N SER A 42 -5.56 -5.31 -13.68
CA SER A 42 -4.41 -5.80 -12.95
C SER A 42 -3.27 -4.77 -12.98
N ALA A 43 -2.61 -4.61 -11.88
CA ALA A 43 -1.43 -3.76 -11.76
C ALA A 43 -0.37 -4.42 -10.89
N VAL A 44 0.87 -4.34 -11.32
CA VAL A 44 2.03 -4.74 -10.55
C VAL A 44 2.92 -3.54 -10.32
N GLY A 45 3.48 -3.42 -9.15
CA GLY A 45 4.38 -2.32 -8.86
C GLY A 45 5.44 -2.69 -7.83
N ALA A 46 6.46 -1.86 -7.79
CA ALA A 46 7.52 -1.95 -6.82
C ALA A 46 7.77 -0.55 -6.23
N GLN A 47 7.99 -0.51 -4.95
CA GLN A 47 8.30 0.70 -4.22
C GLN A 47 9.61 0.50 -3.46
N PHE A 48 10.53 1.41 -3.68
CA PHE A 48 11.80 1.46 -2.98
C PHE A 48 11.80 2.61 -1.98
N PHE A 49 12.20 2.32 -0.76
CA PHE A 49 12.35 3.27 0.30
C PHE A 49 13.76 3.19 0.88
N ALA A 50 14.41 4.33 1.01
CA ALA A 50 15.70 4.44 1.66
C ALA A 50 15.68 5.62 2.65
N MET A 51 16.16 5.38 3.85
CA MET A 51 16.31 6.40 4.87
C MET A 51 17.72 6.32 5.47
N SER A 52 18.40 7.46 5.43
CA SER A 52 19.71 7.58 6.08
C SER A 52 19.51 7.95 7.55
N THR A 53 19.87 7.04 8.43
CA THR A 53 19.91 7.31 9.88
C THR A 53 21.35 7.33 10.37
N PRO A 54 21.66 8.02 11.50
CA PRO A 54 23.03 8.12 12.02
C PRO A 54 23.68 6.77 12.37
N ARG A 55 22.90 5.73 12.60
CA ARG A 55 23.40 4.40 12.96
C ARG A 55 23.62 3.49 11.76
N ALA A 56 22.63 3.43 10.86
CA ALA A 56 22.68 2.59 9.66
C ALA A 56 21.64 3.03 8.65
N PRO A 57 21.90 2.93 7.34
CA PRO A 57 20.88 3.18 6.33
C PRO A 57 19.79 2.10 6.43
N MET A 58 18.54 2.54 6.48
CA MET A 58 17.36 1.67 6.40
C MET A 58 16.90 1.58 4.96
N LEU A 59 16.87 0.38 4.43
CA LEU A 59 16.40 0.10 3.08
C LEU A 59 15.18 -0.80 3.16
N ALA A 60 14.15 -0.48 2.40
CA ALA A 60 12.98 -1.32 2.23
C ALA A 60 12.57 -1.38 0.77
N LEU A 61 12.29 -2.57 0.29
CA LEU A 61 11.76 -2.83 -1.03
C LEU A 61 10.41 -3.51 -0.89
N THR A 62 9.36 -2.90 -1.43
CA THR A 62 8.02 -3.46 -1.43
C THR A 62 7.60 -3.71 -2.87
N ALA A 63 7.29 -4.94 -3.19
CA ALA A 63 6.59 -5.31 -4.40
C ALA A 63 5.11 -5.51 -4.09
N TYR A 64 4.23 -5.07 -4.97
CA TYR A 64 2.80 -5.27 -4.81
C TYR A 64 2.16 -5.69 -6.11
N TYR A 65 1.13 -6.52 -5.96
CA TYR A 65 0.25 -6.94 -7.04
C TYR A 65 -1.19 -6.61 -6.66
N ARG A 66 -1.87 -5.91 -7.55
CA ARG A 66 -3.27 -5.52 -7.39
C ARG A 66 -4.08 -6.11 -8.52
N ARG A 67 -5.19 -6.76 -8.19
CA ARG A 67 -6.12 -7.32 -9.17
C ARG A 67 -7.55 -7.01 -8.77
N ARG A 68 -8.32 -6.55 -9.74
CA ARG A 68 -9.76 -6.46 -9.63
C ARG A 68 -10.38 -7.80 -10.01
N LEU A 69 -11.04 -8.44 -9.06
CA LEU A 69 -11.69 -9.74 -9.28
C LEU A 69 -13.10 -9.58 -9.82
N LEU A 70 -13.84 -8.59 -9.30
CA LEU A 70 -15.22 -8.30 -9.67
C LEU A 70 -15.43 -6.79 -9.69
N GLN A 71 -16.54 -6.33 -10.27
CA GLN A 71 -16.97 -4.95 -10.13
C GLN A 71 -17.18 -4.60 -8.66
N GLY A 72 -16.25 -3.91 -8.05
CA GLY A 72 -16.28 -3.55 -6.64
C GLY A 72 -15.46 -4.42 -5.69
N LEU A 73 -14.87 -5.53 -6.15
CA LEU A 73 -13.96 -6.34 -5.33
C LEU A 73 -12.53 -6.28 -5.89
N GLN A 74 -11.63 -5.76 -5.08
CA GLN A 74 -10.22 -5.63 -5.40
C GLN A 74 -9.37 -6.35 -4.35
N MET A 75 -8.40 -7.10 -4.83
CA MET A 75 -7.40 -7.76 -4.00
C MET A 75 -6.03 -7.14 -4.24
N LYS A 76 -5.29 -6.93 -3.17
CA LYS A 76 -3.91 -6.45 -3.21
C LYS A 76 -3.02 -7.38 -2.39
N ALA A 77 -1.99 -7.90 -3.00
CA ALA A 77 -0.93 -8.62 -2.31
C ALA A 77 0.32 -7.76 -2.28
N THR A 78 0.98 -7.70 -1.14
CA THR A 78 2.23 -6.96 -0.94
C THR A 78 3.30 -7.89 -0.38
N TYR A 79 4.50 -7.73 -0.89
CA TYR A 79 5.69 -8.40 -0.38
C TYR A 79 6.75 -7.36 -0.07
N THR A 80 7.14 -7.25 1.18
CA THR A 80 8.13 -6.27 1.63
C THR A 80 9.36 -6.97 2.18
N ILE A 81 10.50 -6.56 1.65
CA ILE A 81 11.83 -6.92 2.15
C ILE A 81 12.41 -5.68 2.82
N ASP A 82 12.77 -5.80 4.06
CA ASP A 82 13.25 -4.72 4.90
C ASP A 82 14.57 -5.16 5.55
N SER A 83 15.40 -4.22 5.97
CA SER A 83 16.68 -4.48 6.61
C SER A 83 16.56 -5.28 7.92
N TYR A 84 15.38 -5.34 8.51
CA TYR A 84 15.10 -6.07 9.74
C TYR A 84 14.32 -7.37 9.54
N SER A 85 13.62 -7.50 8.41
CA SER A 85 12.78 -8.66 8.15
C SER A 85 12.74 -8.95 6.64
N PHE A 86 13.13 -10.16 6.27
CA PHE A 86 13.24 -10.56 4.88
C PHE A 86 11.94 -11.06 4.26
N SER A 87 10.86 -11.15 5.01
CA SER A 87 9.62 -11.72 4.48
C SER A 87 8.38 -11.20 5.19
N ASN A 88 7.95 -10.01 4.79
CA ASN A 88 6.66 -9.47 5.20
C ASN A 88 5.68 -9.60 4.04
N ILE A 89 4.75 -10.55 4.14
CA ILE A 89 3.65 -10.68 3.21
C ILE A 89 2.42 -10.03 3.79
N GLY A 90 1.83 -9.11 3.02
CA GLY A 90 0.57 -8.47 3.32
C GLY A 90 -0.49 -8.85 2.29
N LEU A 91 -1.71 -9.05 2.74
CA LEU A 91 -2.89 -9.20 1.90
C LEU A 91 -3.92 -8.14 2.25
N GLY A 92 -4.42 -7.47 1.22
CA GLY A 92 -5.49 -6.49 1.34
C GLY A 92 -6.67 -6.88 0.46
N LEU A 93 -7.85 -6.73 1.00
CA LEU A 93 -9.13 -6.88 0.29
C LEU A 93 -9.90 -5.58 0.42
N THR A 94 -10.37 -5.09 -0.70
CA THR A 94 -11.23 -3.91 -0.75
C THR A 94 -12.47 -4.26 -1.54
N THR A 95 -13.63 -4.01 -0.95
CA THR A 95 -14.91 -4.19 -1.62
C THR A 95 -15.73 -2.91 -1.57
N LYS A 96 -16.29 -2.54 -2.71
CA LYS A 96 -17.19 -1.40 -2.83
C LYS A 96 -18.60 -1.90 -3.09
N ILE A 97 -19.50 -1.62 -2.18
CA ILE A 97 -20.91 -1.99 -2.27
C ILE A 97 -21.72 -0.69 -2.25
N GLY A 98 -22.11 -0.21 -3.44
CA GLY A 98 -22.83 1.07 -3.57
C GLY A 98 -22.01 2.25 -3.05
N VAL A 99 -22.45 2.88 -1.98
CA VAL A 99 -21.81 4.05 -1.34
C VAL A 99 -20.83 3.67 -0.22
N VAL A 100 -20.76 2.39 0.13
CA VAL A 100 -19.90 1.90 1.22
C VAL A 100 -18.69 1.19 0.61
N ASN A 101 -17.52 1.60 1.03
CA ASN A 101 -16.27 0.93 0.72
C ASN A 101 -15.73 0.26 1.98
N PHE A 102 -15.64 -1.04 1.94
CA PHE A 102 -15.11 -1.86 3.02
C PHE A 102 -13.70 -2.35 2.64
N TYR A 103 -12.77 -2.24 3.56
CA TYR A 103 -11.42 -2.77 3.36
C TYR A 103 -10.95 -3.57 4.56
N ALA A 104 -10.22 -4.63 4.28
CA ALA A 104 -9.53 -5.45 5.26
C ALA A 104 -8.08 -5.64 4.80
N MET A 105 -7.14 -5.46 5.69
CA MET A 105 -5.72 -5.63 5.43
C MET A 105 -5.10 -6.46 6.55
N ALA A 106 -4.33 -7.46 6.15
CA ALA A 106 -3.54 -8.26 7.07
C ALA A 106 -2.06 -8.21 6.61
N ASN A 107 -1.20 -7.75 7.47
CA ASN A 107 0.24 -7.67 7.22
C ASN A 107 0.99 -8.71 8.04
N ASN A 108 2.14 -9.11 7.53
CA ASN A 108 3.05 -10.05 8.19
C ASN A 108 2.44 -11.47 8.39
N LEU A 109 1.79 -11.97 7.35
CA LEU A 109 1.11 -13.28 7.39
C LEU A 109 2.06 -14.46 7.57
N LEU A 110 3.34 -14.34 7.19
CA LEU A 110 4.31 -15.40 7.39
C LEU A 110 4.71 -15.60 8.86
N ALA A 111 4.50 -14.59 9.69
CA ALA A 111 4.71 -14.71 11.13
C ALA A 111 3.68 -15.63 11.81
N TYR A 112 2.64 -16.03 11.10
CA TYR A 112 1.61 -16.94 11.62
C TYR A 112 2.12 -18.38 11.81
N SER A 113 3.12 -18.81 11.03
CA SER A 113 3.68 -20.17 11.15
C SER A 113 4.59 -20.35 12.38
N ASP A 114 5.14 -19.25 12.92
CA ASP A 114 5.99 -19.25 14.12
C ASP A 114 5.53 -18.14 15.07
N VAL A 115 4.45 -18.38 15.78
CA VAL A 115 3.85 -17.43 16.74
C VAL A 115 4.82 -16.99 17.83
N SER A 116 5.81 -17.83 18.14
CA SER A 116 6.85 -17.51 19.14
C SER A 116 7.89 -16.49 18.63
N LYS A 117 7.98 -16.27 17.33
CA LYS A 117 8.90 -15.30 16.71
C LYS A 117 8.17 -14.13 16.02
N ALA A 118 6.85 -14.12 16.06
CA ALA A 118 6.04 -13.09 15.45
C ALA A 118 6.09 -11.80 16.27
N ASN A 119 6.91 -10.87 15.88
CA ASN A 119 7.00 -9.56 16.55
C ASN A 119 5.80 -8.65 16.33
N ALA A 120 5.04 -8.84 15.29
CA ALA A 120 3.78 -8.12 15.07
C ALA A 120 2.95 -8.71 13.92
N LEU A 121 1.81 -9.26 14.22
CA LEU A 121 0.74 -9.46 13.25
C LEU A 121 -0.17 -8.25 13.29
N THR A 122 -0.29 -7.53 12.18
CA THR A 122 -1.17 -6.37 12.10
C THR A 122 -2.37 -6.72 11.25
N PHE A 123 -3.54 -6.63 11.86
CA PHE A 123 -4.82 -6.79 11.20
C PHE A 123 -5.59 -5.47 11.26
N GLN A 124 -6.00 -4.98 10.10
CA GLN A 124 -6.72 -3.71 9.99
C GLN A 124 -7.99 -3.91 9.19
N ILE A 125 -9.10 -3.46 9.74
CA ILE A 125 -10.40 -3.41 9.07
C ILE A 125 -10.90 -1.98 9.13
N GLY A 126 -11.46 -1.51 8.02
CA GLY A 126 -12.08 -0.20 7.98
C GLY A 126 -13.19 -0.14 6.96
N PHE A 127 -14.00 0.87 7.07
CA PHE A 127 -15.03 1.19 6.11
C PHE A 127 -15.09 2.69 5.86
N ASN A 128 -15.37 3.05 4.62
CA ASN A 128 -15.58 4.43 4.21
C ASN A 128 -16.94 4.55 3.54
N ILE A 129 -17.66 5.60 3.88
CA ILE A 129 -18.91 5.94 3.23
C ILE A 129 -18.62 7.07 2.25
N ILE A 130 -18.77 6.79 0.96
CA ILE A 130 -18.59 7.77 -0.10
C ILE A 130 -19.97 8.31 -0.45
N SER A 131 -20.33 9.44 0.15
CA SER A 131 -21.51 10.19 -0.25
C SER A 131 -21.15 10.97 -1.52
N GLY A 132 -21.49 10.43 -2.66
CA GLY A 132 -21.44 11.16 -3.90
C GLY A 132 -22.49 12.28 -3.85
N GLY A 133 -22.04 13.50 -3.59
CA GLY A 133 -22.88 14.67 -3.78
C GLY A 133 -23.24 14.73 -5.25
N SER A 134 -24.44 14.27 -5.61
CA SER A 134 -25.05 14.57 -6.89
C SER A 134 -25.35 16.06 -6.90
N SER A 135 -24.41 16.83 -7.43
CA SER A 135 -24.68 18.19 -7.82
C SER A 135 -25.63 18.12 -9.04
N LYS A 136 -26.86 18.44 -8.77
CA LYS A 136 -27.80 18.72 -9.85
C LYS A 136 -27.43 20.02 -10.55
#